data_dd85afbb0a95ddb326256f8cb22a488b
#
_entry.id   dd85afbb0a95ddb326256f8cb22a488b
#
_cell.length_a   1.000
_cell.length_b   1.000
_cell.length_c   1.000
_cell.angle_alpha   90.00
_cell.angle_beta   90.00
_cell.angle_gamma   90.00
#
_symmetry.space_group_name_H-M   'P 1'
#
loop_
_entity.id
_entity.type
_entity.pdbx_description
1 polymer ?
#
loop_
_entity_poly.entity_id
_entity_poly.type
_entity_poly.pdbx_seq_one_letter_code
_entity_poly.pdbx_strand_id
1 'polypeptide(L)'
;MAANRWIGNYYVTGSGAMATNTWIGSYWVGADGKWVPGYGSSAGTTAGTGGAGWQQVGNTWYYADSNGNRVANRWLRIKGSWYYFESNGAMVTGWKRINGYKYYFNAAGAMVQDLDSVIGRQSSYYITVNRVACQVMVYAKSETGKYDIPVKTFTCSVGLPGTPTPTGTFTTPAKYRWHTLMGPSYGQYCTRIVGGVLFHSVAGSNMTSHNLSAGNYNMLGQPASHGCVRLCVRDAKWIYDNCALGTTVTISDTAAMLFDKPATIKIPAGQDWDPTDPNV
;
A
#
# COMPACT_ATOMS: atom_id res chain seq x y z
N MET A 1 -2.88 -21.59 24.75
CA MET A 1 -3.40 -20.96 23.51
C MET A 1 -3.08 -21.86 22.33
N ALA A 2 -3.97 -21.90 21.33
CA ALA A 2 -3.70 -22.64 20.09
C ALA A 2 -2.63 -21.89 19.29
N ALA A 3 -1.60 -22.59 18.81
CA ALA A 3 -0.55 -22.02 18.00
C ALA A 3 -0.11 -23.01 16.92
N ASN A 4 0.31 -22.50 15.77
CA ASN A 4 0.79 -23.28 14.62
C ASN A 4 -0.19 -24.38 14.17
N ARG A 5 -1.50 -24.07 14.13
CA ARG A 5 -2.52 -25.04 13.73
C ARG A 5 -3.74 -24.42 13.07
N TRP A 6 -4.46 -25.24 12.34
CA TRP A 6 -5.77 -24.91 11.80
C TRP A 6 -6.87 -25.01 12.85
N ILE A 7 -7.79 -24.04 12.85
CA ILE A 7 -9.04 -24.04 13.62
C ILE A 7 -10.17 -23.79 12.62
N GLY A 8 -10.83 -24.86 12.19
CA GLY A 8 -11.73 -24.80 11.04
C GLY A 8 -10.98 -24.31 9.79
N ASN A 9 -11.46 -23.24 9.18
CA ASN A 9 -10.87 -22.63 7.99
C ASN A 9 -9.83 -21.52 8.31
N TYR A 10 -9.40 -21.36 9.55
CA TYR A 10 -8.45 -20.34 9.98
C TYR A 10 -7.16 -20.98 10.48
N TYR A 11 -6.02 -20.35 10.21
CA TYR A 11 -4.73 -20.78 10.76
C TYR A 11 -4.25 -19.82 11.84
N VAL A 12 -3.84 -20.36 12.97
CA VAL A 12 -3.24 -19.62 14.08
C VAL A 12 -1.73 -19.82 14.04
N THR A 13 -0.99 -18.72 13.96
CA THR A 13 0.48 -18.69 13.90
C THR A 13 1.11 -19.06 15.25
N GLY A 14 2.45 -19.19 15.30
CA GLY A 14 3.20 -19.45 16.53
C GLY A 14 3.01 -18.38 17.61
N SER A 15 2.68 -17.16 17.23
CA SER A 15 2.36 -16.06 18.15
C SER A 15 0.94 -16.09 18.70
N GLY A 16 0.10 -17.03 18.25
CA GLY A 16 -1.32 -17.09 18.60
C GLY A 16 -2.20 -16.15 17.77
N ALA A 17 -1.63 -15.38 16.83
CA ALA A 17 -2.37 -14.52 15.93
C ALA A 17 -2.94 -15.31 14.74
N MET A 18 -4.10 -14.88 14.22
CA MET A 18 -4.67 -15.43 12.99
C MET A 18 -3.79 -15.04 11.79
N ALA A 19 -3.42 -16.01 10.98
CA ALA A 19 -2.73 -15.75 9.71
C ALA A 19 -3.69 -15.08 8.71
N THR A 20 -3.21 -14.09 7.97
CA THR A 20 -3.96 -13.40 6.92
C THR A 20 -3.05 -13.15 5.72
N ASN A 21 -3.60 -13.17 4.49
CA ASN A 21 -2.89 -12.90 3.24
C ASN A 21 -1.54 -13.64 3.14
N THR A 22 -1.52 -14.93 3.50
CA THR A 22 -0.27 -15.72 3.52
C THR A 22 -0.49 -17.18 3.16
N TRP A 23 0.59 -17.84 2.75
CA TRP A 23 0.62 -19.28 2.54
C TRP A 23 0.94 -20.02 3.84
N ILE A 24 0.15 -21.05 4.14
CA ILE A 24 0.42 -22.02 5.19
C ILE A 24 0.65 -23.37 4.51
N GLY A 25 1.90 -23.66 4.21
CA GLY A 25 2.23 -24.78 3.34
C GLY A 25 1.61 -24.58 1.94
N SER A 26 0.75 -25.50 1.51
CA SER A 26 0.02 -25.43 0.23
C SER A 26 -1.36 -24.76 0.33
N TYR A 27 -1.71 -24.18 1.47
CA TYR A 27 -3.01 -23.57 1.72
C TYR A 27 -2.88 -22.04 1.80
N TRP A 28 -3.65 -21.32 0.99
CA TRP A 28 -3.72 -19.84 1.07
C TRP A 28 -4.78 -19.42 2.07
N VAL A 29 -4.44 -18.49 2.97
CA VAL A 29 -5.39 -17.77 3.82
C VAL A 29 -5.55 -16.34 3.31
N GLY A 30 -6.80 -15.94 3.09
CA GLY A 30 -7.17 -14.62 2.58
C GLY A 30 -7.02 -13.50 3.60
N ALA A 31 -7.42 -12.29 3.20
CA ALA A 31 -7.39 -11.11 4.07
C ALA A 31 -8.28 -11.23 5.31
N ASP A 32 -9.35 -12.02 5.21
CA ASP A 32 -10.28 -12.35 6.30
C ASP A 32 -9.77 -13.49 7.19
N GLY A 33 -8.57 -14.00 6.93
CA GLY A 33 -7.94 -15.12 7.64
C GLY A 33 -8.48 -16.50 7.28
N LYS A 34 -9.44 -16.60 6.35
CA LYS A 34 -9.99 -17.91 5.94
C LYS A 34 -9.10 -18.58 4.90
N TRP A 35 -9.01 -19.89 5.00
CA TRP A 35 -8.52 -20.71 3.91
C TRP A 35 -9.40 -20.52 2.68
N VAL A 36 -8.76 -20.20 1.55
CA VAL A 36 -9.40 -20.08 0.25
C VAL A 36 -9.17 -21.39 -0.52
N PRO A 37 -10.17 -22.27 -0.60
CA PRO A 37 -10.04 -23.53 -1.34
C PRO A 37 -9.72 -23.27 -2.80
N GLY A 38 -8.74 -24.02 -3.36
CA GLY A 38 -8.34 -23.87 -4.75
C GLY A 38 -7.53 -22.60 -5.06
N TYR A 39 -7.20 -21.78 -4.09
CA TYR A 39 -6.26 -20.68 -4.28
C TYR A 39 -4.89 -21.27 -4.68
N GLY A 40 -4.52 -21.13 -5.94
CA GLY A 40 -3.27 -21.69 -6.48
C GLY A 40 -3.27 -23.20 -6.73
N SER A 41 -4.38 -23.94 -6.53
CA SER A 41 -4.48 -25.30 -7.02
C SER A 41 -4.80 -25.30 -8.51
N SER A 42 -3.97 -25.96 -9.28
CA SER A 42 -4.09 -26.13 -10.72
C SER A 42 -5.33 -26.93 -11.09
N ALA A 43 -6.46 -26.29 -11.27
CA ALA A 43 -7.53 -26.83 -12.08
C ALA A 43 -7.15 -26.59 -13.55
N GLY A 44 -6.52 -27.57 -14.17
CA GLY A 44 -6.18 -27.58 -15.58
C GLY A 44 -4.70 -27.35 -15.89
N THR A 45 -3.86 -28.30 -15.54
CA THR A 45 -2.51 -28.42 -16.12
C THR A 45 -2.61 -28.84 -17.58
N THR A 46 -2.69 -27.89 -18.50
CA THR A 46 -2.14 -28.14 -19.83
C THR A 46 -0.63 -28.03 -19.68
N ALA A 47 0.07 -29.19 -19.66
CA ALA A 47 1.53 -29.25 -19.73
C ALA A 47 1.98 -28.42 -20.93
N GLY A 48 2.62 -27.29 -20.67
CA GLY A 48 3.25 -26.49 -21.72
C GLY A 48 4.53 -27.28 -22.15
N THR A 49 4.74 -27.47 -23.42
CA THR A 49 5.95 -28.06 -24.00
C THR A 49 7.16 -27.12 -23.94
N GLY A 50 7.13 -26.08 -23.10
CA GLY A 50 8.18 -25.08 -22.92
C GLY A 50 8.79 -25.15 -21.51
N GLY A 51 10.07 -24.76 -21.36
CA GLY A 51 10.75 -24.63 -20.06
C GLY A 51 10.14 -23.54 -19.18
N ALA A 52 10.68 -23.37 -17.95
CA ALA A 52 10.26 -22.31 -17.02
C ALA A 52 10.36 -20.91 -17.65
N GLY A 53 9.43 -20.02 -17.27
CA GLY A 53 9.44 -18.63 -17.72
C GLY A 53 8.27 -18.24 -18.60
N TRP A 54 8.41 -17.10 -19.29
CA TRP A 54 7.38 -16.55 -20.15
C TRP A 54 7.18 -17.39 -21.41
N GLN A 55 5.91 -17.62 -21.73
CA GLN A 55 5.46 -18.37 -22.92
C GLN A 55 4.37 -17.58 -23.63
N GLN A 56 4.42 -17.48 -24.94
CA GLN A 56 3.39 -16.83 -25.76
C GLN A 56 2.71 -17.87 -26.65
N VAL A 57 1.39 -17.87 -26.64
CA VAL A 57 0.57 -18.68 -27.53
C VAL A 57 -0.45 -17.75 -28.22
N GLY A 58 -0.29 -17.54 -29.51
CA GLY A 58 -1.02 -16.49 -30.21
C GLY A 58 -0.70 -15.13 -29.61
N ASN A 59 -1.72 -14.37 -29.24
CA ASN A 59 -1.58 -13.06 -28.60
C ASN A 59 -1.63 -13.12 -27.06
N THR A 60 -1.66 -14.31 -26.47
CA THR A 60 -1.81 -14.50 -25.03
C THR A 60 -0.49 -14.92 -24.41
N TRP A 61 -0.12 -14.24 -23.33
CA TRP A 61 1.04 -14.57 -22.53
C TRP A 61 0.69 -15.46 -21.34
N TYR A 62 1.57 -16.37 -21.03
CA TYR A 62 1.54 -17.32 -19.92
C TYR A 62 2.88 -17.31 -19.22
N TYR A 63 2.91 -17.81 -18.00
CA TYR A 63 4.16 -18.04 -17.29
C TYR A 63 4.21 -19.48 -16.77
N ALA A 64 5.31 -20.17 -17.01
CA ALA A 64 5.53 -21.52 -16.48
C ALA A 64 6.48 -21.47 -15.28
N ASP A 65 6.17 -22.26 -14.25
CA ASP A 65 7.03 -22.44 -13.08
C ASP A 65 8.28 -23.30 -13.43
N SER A 66 9.12 -23.57 -12.43
CA SER A 66 10.34 -24.39 -12.61
C SER A 66 10.08 -25.82 -13.09
N ASN A 67 8.86 -26.31 -12.92
CA ASN A 67 8.44 -27.64 -13.37
C ASN A 67 7.80 -27.65 -14.77
N GLY A 68 7.73 -26.45 -15.41
CA GLY A 68 7.08 -26.29 -16.71
C GLY A 68 5.55 -26.15 -16.63
N ASN A 69 4.97 -26.09 -15.43
CA ASN A 69 3.52 -25.94 -15.26
C ASN A 69 3.11 -24.46 -15.39
N ARG A 70 2.03 -24.20 -16.13
CA ARG A 70 1.49 -22.85 -16.23
C ARG A 70 0.97 -22.36 -14.89
N VAL A 71 1.41 -21.15 -14.52
CA VAL A 71 0.87 -20.42 -13.38
C VAL A 71 -0.57 -19.99 -13.71
N ALA A 72 -1.52 -20.28 -12.81
CA ALA A 72 -2.93 -19.97 -13.02
C ALA A 72 -3.60 -19.52 -11.71
N ASN A 73 -4.62 -18.67 -11.83
CA ASN A 73 -5.47 -18.15 -10.75
C ASN A 73 -4.69 -17.61 -9.55
N ARG A 74 -3.58 -16.90 -9.80
CA ARG A 74 -2.74 -16.33 -8.72
C ARG A 74 -1.91 -15.14 -9.16
N TRP A 75 -1.50 -14.39 -8.15
CA TRP A 75 -0.47 -13.38 -8.27
C TRP A 75 0.91 -14.01 -8.37
N LEU A 76 1.79 -13.41 -9.16
CA LEU A 76 3.20 -13.78 -9.22
C LEU A 76 4.06 -12.52 -9.36
N ARG A 77 5.13 -12.44 -8.57
CA ARG A 77 6.12 -11.37 -8.69
C ARG A 77 7.27 -11.83 -9.57
N ILE A 78 7.47 -11.17 -10.70
CA ILE A 78 8.50 -11.52 -11.68
C ILE A 78 9.37 -10.27 -11.89
N LYS A 79 10.67 -10.37 -11.60
CA LYS A 79 11.63 -9.26 -11.74
C LYS A 79 11.15 -7.95 -11.12
N GLY A 80 10.54 -8.02 -9.93
CA GLY A 80 10.06 -6.85 -9.17
C GLY A 80 8.66 -6.36 -9.53
N SER A 81 8.04 -6.81 -10.61
CA SER A 81 6.68 -6.45 -11.01
C SER A 81 5.68 -7.55 -10.65
N TRP A 82 4.46 -7.14 -10.27
CA TRP A 82 3.37 -8.05 -9.98
C TRP A 82 2.54 -8.31 -11.23
N TYR A 83 2.19 -9.58 -11.44
CA TYR A 83 1.33 -10.08 -12.50
C TYR A 83 0.21 -10.92 -11.89
N TYR A 84 -0.91 -10.99 -12.57
CA TYR A 84 -1.98 -11.91 -12.23
C TYR A 84 -2.29 -12.82 -13.42
N PHE A 85 -2.50 -14.10 -13.15
CA PHE A 85 -2.84 -15.09 -14.16
C PHE A 85 -4.25 -15.61 -13.90
N GLU A 86 -5.08 -15.63 -14.94
CA GLU A 86 -6.45 -16.16 -14.93
C GLU A 86 -6.46 -17.66 -14.59
N SER A 87 -7.65 -18.22 -14.36
CA SER A 87 -7.82 -19.65 -14.11
C SER A 87 -7.32 -20.54 -15.26
N ASN A 88 -7.34 -20.04 -16.50
CA ASN A 88 -6.78 -20.70 -17.68
C ASN A 88 -5.28 -20.43 -17.88
N GLY A 89 -4.64 -19.72 -16.95
CA GLY A 89 -3.23 -19.35 -16.98
C GLY A 89 -2.91 -18.12 -17.84
N ALA A 90 -3.88 -17.49 -18.48
CA ALA A 90 -3.63 -16.29 -19.27
C ALA A 90 -3.21 -15.11 -18.39
N MET A 91 -2.16 -14.39 -18.79
CA MET A 91 -1.73 -13.16 -18.13
C MET A 91 -2.79 -12.06 -18.32
N VAL A 92 -3.14 -11.40 -17.22
CA VAL A 92 -4.09 -10.29 -17.21
C VAL A 92 -3.44 -9.02 -17.75
N THR A 93 -4.17 -8.26 -18.55
CA THR A 93 -3.88 -6.87 -18.96
C THR A 93 -5.13 -6.00 -18.78
N GLY A 94 -4.97 -4.69 -18.65
CA GLY A 94 -6.08 -3.78 -18.41
C GLY A 94 -6.70 -3.93 -17.03
N TRP A 95 -7.98 -3.63 -16.90
CA TRP A 95 -8.69 -3.66 -15.64
C TRP A 95 -9.14 -5.07 -15.26
N LYS A 96 -8.87 -5.46 -14.02
CA LYS A 96 -9.30 -6.75 -13.45
C LYS A 96 -9.73 -6.61 -12.00
N ARG A 97 -10.87 -7.22 -11.67
CA ARG A 97 -11.33 -7.35 -10.29
C ARG A 97 -10.80 -8.65 -9.68
N ILE A 98 -10.07 -8.53 -8.57
CA ILE A 98 -9.44 -9.65 -7.88
C ILE A 98 -9.69 -9.46 -6.38
N ASN A 99 -10.28 -10.45 -5.72
CA ASN A 99 -10.56 -10.44 -4.28
C ASN A 99 -11.25 -9.15 -3.78
N GLY A 100 -12.22 -8.63 -4.55
CA GLY A 100 -13.00 -7.46 -4.18
C GLY A 100 -12.39 -6.11 -4.57
N TYR A 101 -11.14 -6.05 -4.99
CA TYR A 101 -10.46 -4.84 -5.48
C TYR A 101 -10.32 -4.85 -6.99
N LYS A 102 -10.34 -3.67 -7.62
CA LYS A 102 -10.17 -3.48 -9.06
C LYS A 102 -8.79 -2.91 -9.36
N TYR A 103 -7.93 -3.75 -9.93
CA TYR A 103 -6.54 -3.43 -10.29
C TYR A 103 -6.42 -3.09 -11.77
N TYR A 104 -5.37 -2.35 -12.11
CA TYR A 104 -5.00 -2.09 -13.48
C TYR A 104 -3.62 -2.68 -13.80
N PHE A 105 -3.56 -3.38 -14.92
CA PHE A 105 -2.34 -3.98 -15.48
C PHE A 105 -2.01 -3.29 -16.79
N ASN A 106 -0.78 -2.88 -16.99
CA ASN A 106 -0.36 -2.28 -18.26
C ASN A 106 -0.38 -3.30 -19.42
N ALA A 107 -0.04 -2.86 -20.62
CA ALA A 107 -0.02 -3.72 -21.81
C ALA A 107 1.00 -4.89 -21.72
N ALA A 108 2.02 -4.75 -20.88
CA ALA A 108 2.99 -5.81 -20.58
C ALA A 108 2.53 -6.73 -19.44
N GLY A 109 1.31 -6.56 -18.89
CA GLY A 109 0.74 -7.35 -17.82
C GLY A 109 1.24 -7.00 -16.42
N ALA A 110 2.10 -6.00 -16.27
CA ALA A 110 2.56 -5.56 -14.95
C ALA A 110 1.49 -4.73 -14.25
N MET A 111 1.20 -5.05 -12.97
CA MET A 111 0.30 -4.26 -12.13
C MET A 111 0.86 -2.85 -11.94
N VAL A 112 0.02 -1.85 -12.22
CA VAL A 112 0.35 -0.44 -12.02
C VAL A 112 0.01 -0.06 -10.57
N GLN A 113 0.98 0.46 -9.82
CA GLN A 113 0.84 0.81 -8.40
C GLN A 113 0.73 2.34 -8.17
N ASP A 114 0.68 3.11 -9.25
CA ASP A 114 0.38 4.54 -9.28
C ASP A 114 -0.56 4.80 -10.45
N LEU A 115 -1.82 5.05 -10.15
CA LEU A 115 -2.88 5.19 -11.17
C LEU A 115 -3.15 6.63 -11.57
N ASP A 116 -2.37 7.62 -11.11
CA ASP A 116 -2.62 9.04 -11.43
C ASP A 116 -2.73 9.29 -12.95
N SER A 117 -1.84 8.67 -13.74
CA SER A 117 -1.86 8.79 -15.20
C SER A 117 -2.94 7.95 -15.89
N VAL A 118 -3.51 6.97 -15.20
CA VAL A 118 -4.51 6.04 -15.74
C VAL A 118 -5.92 6.55 -15.56
N ILE A 119 -6.25 7.06 -14.37
CA ILE A 119 -7.60 7.50 -14.04
C ILE A 119 -7.73 9.02 -13.82
N GLY A 120 -6.59 9.74 -13.77
CA GLY A 120 -6.57 11.16 -13.44
C GLY A 120 -7.07 11.45 -12.02
N ARG A 121 -7.24 12.76 -11.72
CA ARG A 121 -7.77 13.18 -10.42
C ARG A 121 -9.24 12.78 -10.27
N GLN A 122 -9.56 12.16 -9.16
CA GLN A 122 -10.91 11.75 -8.81
C GLN A 122 -11.61 12.80 -7.93
N SER A 123 -12.94 12.80 -7.94
CA SER A 123 -13.76 13.70 -7.13
C SER A 123 -13.68 13.38 -5.63
N SER A 124 -13.38 12.16 -5.27
CA SER A 124 -13.23 11.70 -3.89
C SER A 124 -12.31 10.50 -3.77
N TYR A 125 -11.68 10.39 -2.60
CA TYR A 125 -10.80 9.29 -2.24
C TYR A 125 -11.17 8.76 -0.85
N TYR A 126 -10.68 7.57 -0.55
CA TYR A 126 -10.66 6.97 0.78
C TYR A 126 -9.22 6.60 1.11
N ILE A 127 -8.80 6.85 2.34
CA ILE A 127 -7.43 6.60 2.78
C ILE A 127 -7.43 5.55 3.89
N THR A 128 -6.50 4.60 3.84
CA THR A 128 -6.16 3.76 4.97
C THR A 128 -4.71 3.95 5.40
N VAL A 129 -4.46 3.86 6.70
CA VAL A 129 -3.11 3.88 7.28
C VAL A 129 -2.92 2.58 8.06
N ASN A 130 -1.94 1.79 7.66
CA ASN A 130 -1.47 0.65 8.44
C ASN A 130 -0.30 1.10 9.31
N ARG A 131 -0.50 1.09 10.65
CA ARG A 131 0.52 1.56 11.60
C ARG A 131 1.71 0.61 11.67
N VAL A 132 1.47 -0.70 11.60
CA VAL A 132 2.53 -1.72 11.68
C VAL A 132 3.40 -1.68 10.43
N ALA A 133 2.79 -1.59 9.25
CA ALA A 133 3.51 -1.48 7.99
C ALA A 133 4.13 -0.09 7.77
N CYS A 134 3.71 0.93 8.53
CA CYS A 134 4.05 2.34 8.27
C CYS A 134 3.77 2.71 6.80
N GLN A 135 2.56 2.45 6.36
CA GLN A 135 2.15 2.59 4.97
C GLN A 135 0.73 3.16 4.87
N VAL A 136 0.55 4.08 3.93
CA VAL A 136 -0.74 4.67 3.56
C VAL A 136 -1.19 4.06 2.25
N MET A 137 -2.46 3.69 2.13
CA MET A 137 -3.10 3.33 0.87
C MET A 137 -4.21 4.32 0.54
N VAL A 138 -4.33 4.68 -0.72
CA VAL A 138 -5.38 5.55 -1.25
C VAL A 138 -6.24 4.77 -2.22
N TYR A 139 -7.56 4.95 -2.11
CA TYR A 139 -8.53 4.26 -2.94
C TYR A 139 -9.47 5.27 -3.63
N ALA A 140 -9.80 5.00 -4.89
CA ALA A 140 -10.86 5.66 -5.64
C ALA A 140 -12.12 4.81 -5.68
N LYS A 141 -13.25 5.44 -6.01
CA LYS A 141 -14.50 4.73 -6.25
C LYS A 141 -14.47 4.04 -7.60
N SER A 142 -14.94 2.80 -7.64
CA SER A 142 -15.27 2.12 -8.88
C SER A 142 -16.71 2.45 -9.32
N GLU A 143 -17.11 1.86 -10.44
CA GLU A 143 -18.47 1.88 -10.97
C GLU A 143 -19.54 1.34 -10.00
N THR A 144 -19.11 0.58 -8.99
CA THR A 144 -20.00 0.07 -7.93
C THR A 144 -20.28 1.10 -6.84
N GLY A 145 -19.66 2.28 -6.89
CA GLY A 145 -19.73 3.30 -5.85
C GLY A 145 -18.88 3.01 -4.60
N LYS A 146 -18.17 1.88 -4.56
CA LYS A 146 -17.26 1.51 -3.46
C LYS A 146 -15.84 2.01 -3.71
N TYR A 147 -15.11 2.31 -2.65
CA TYR A 147 -13.68 2.64 -2.70
C TYR A 147 -12.85 1.34 -2.79
N ASP A 148 -12.86 0.71 -3.93
CA ASP A 148 -12.23 -0.58 -4.20
C ASP A 148 -11.21 -0.57 -5.35
N ILE A 149 -10.87 0.62 -5.85
CA ILE A 149 -9.73 0.80 -6.76
C ILE A 149 -8.55 1.30 -5.93
N PRO A 150 -7.52 0.48 -5.63
CA PRO A 150 -6.29 0.99 -5.04
C PRO A 150 -5.59 1.89 -6.08
N VAL A 151 -5.32 3.13 -5.71
CA VAL A 151 -4.78 4.16 -6.61
C VAL A 151 -3.31 4.37 -6.40
N LYS A 152 -2.90 4.47 -5.13
CA LYS A 152 -1.57 4.90 -4.76
C LYS A 152 -1.22 4.45 -3.35
N THR A 153 0.06 4.34 -3.08
CA THR A 153 0.56 4.04 -1.74
C THR A 153 1.72 4.95 -1.37
N PHE A 154 1.87 5.24 -0.07
CA PHE A 154 2.94 6.06 0.46
C PHE A 154 3.60 5.38 1.65
N THR A 155 4.91 5.51 1.76
CA THR A 155 5.64 5.18 2.97
C THR A 155 5.46 6.31 3.98
N CYS A 156 5.10 5.98 5.21
CA CYS A 156 4.89 6.96 6.27
C CYS A 156 5.65 6.60 7.55
N SER A 157 5.74 7.54 8.48
CA SER A 157 6.04 7.27 9.89
C SER A 157 4.81 7.55 10.72
N VAL A 158 4.58 6.70 11.70
CA VAL A 158 3.47 6.81 12.67
C VAL A 158 4.02 7.10 14.07
N GLY A 159 3.14 7.25 15.05
CA GLY A 159 3.49 7.51 16.43
C GLY A 159 4.34 6.40 17.07
N LEU A 160 5.26 6.80 17.94
CA LEU A 160 6.02 5.91 18.81
C LEU A 160 5.08 5.17 19.79
N PRO A 161 5.50 4.05 20.40
CA PRO A 161 4.66 3.31 21.36
C PRO A 161 4.09 4.17 22.49
N GLY A 162 4.85 5.16 22.99
CA GLY A 162 4.42 6.08 24.05
C GLY A 162 3.45 7.17 23.59
N THR A 163 3.35 7.42 22.28
CA THR A 163 2.48 8.42 21.65
C THR A 163 1.90 7.86 20.36
N PRO A 164 1.13 6.78 20.41
CA PRO A 164 0.70 6.06 19.21
C PRO A 164 -0.25 6.90 18.36
N THR A 165 -0.17 6.74 17.05
CA THR A 165 -1.21 7.24 16.15
C THR A 165 -2.54 6.54 16.50
N PRO A 166 -3.64 7.27 16.77
CA PRO A 166 -4.90 6.66 17.16
C PRO A 166 -5.48 5.78 16.06
N THR A 167 -6.05 4.65 16.44
CA THR A 167 -6.84 3.81 15.53
C THR A 167 -8.29 4.28 15.45
N GLY A 168 -8.94 4.03 14.34
CA GLY A 168 -10.34 4.39 14.11
C GLY A 168 -10.59 4.89 12.70
N THR A 169 -11.81 5.34 12.47
CA THR A 169 -12.23 5.97 11.21
C THR A 169 -12.60 7.42 11.47
N PHE A 170 -11.98 8.31 10.72
CA PHE A 170 -12.06 9.76 10.87
C PHE A 170 -12.38 10.42 9.52
N THR A 171 -12.71 11.71 9.55
CA THR A 171 -12.85 12.53 8.34
C THR A 171 -11.97 13.76 8.45
N THR A 172 -11.33 14.16 7.36
CA THR A 172 -10.37 15.28 7.36
C THR A 172 -11.09 16.63 7.48
N PRO A 173 -10.97 17.37 8.62
CA PRO A 173 -11.73 18.62 8.84
C PRO A 173 -11.01 19.87 8.34
N ALA A 174 -9.68 19.84 8.16
CA ALA A 174 -8.91 21.04 7.84
C ALA A 174 -7.60 20.73 7.12
N LYS A 175 -7.09 21.72 6.39
CA LYS A 175 -5.80 21.69 5.70
C LYS A 175 -5.03 22.98 5.93
N TYR A 176 -3.69 22.85 5.98
CA TYR A 176 -2.79 24.00 6.16
C TYR A 176 -1.58 23.82 5.25
N ARG A 177 -1.22 24.88 4.53
CA ARG A 177 0.03 24.84 3.72
C ARG A 177 1.26 24.63 4.61
N TRP A 178 1.29 25.32 5.74
CA TRP A 178 2.20 25.15 6.86
C TRP A 178 1.42 25.09 8.16
N HIS A 179 1.89 24.30 9.10
CA HIS A 179 1.28 24.21 10.43
C HIS A 179 2.33 23.99 11.50
N THR A 180 2.18 24.73 12.61
CA THR A 180 2.99 24.51 13.82
C THR A 180 2.63 23.18 14.44
N LEU A 181 3.66 22.38 14.73
CA LEU A 181 3.57 21.07 15.36
C LEU A 181 4.15 21.15 16.76
N MET A 182 4.21 20.02 17.47
CA MET A 182 4.75 19.95 18.81
C MET A 182 6.24 20.34 18.84
N GLY A 183 6.64 21.14 19.85
CA GLY A 183 8.01 21.44 20.22
C GLY A 183 8.79 22.32 19.25
N PRO A 184 8.48 23.57 19.07
CA PRO A 184 8.30 24.40 17.87
C PRO A 184 8.93 23.79 16.62
N SER A 185 8.13 23.06 15.89
CA SER A 185 8.48 22.53 14.57
C SER A 185 7.32 22.74 13.61
N TYR A 186 7.59 22.69 12.32
CA TYR A 186 6.63 23.05 11.28
C TYR A 186 6.60 21.98 10.19
N GLY A 187 5.36 21.57 9.83
CA GLY A 187 5.12 20.67 8.69
C GLY A 187 4.52 21.40 7.51
N GLN A 188 4.78 20.90 6.31
CA GLN A 188 4.13 21.38 5.09
C GLN A 188 3.00 20.45 4.68
N TYR A 189 2.07 21.00 3.88
CA TYR A 189 0.95 20.26 3.28
C TYR A 189 0.21 19.41 4.31
N CYS A 190 -0.10 20.04 5.44
CA CYS A 190 -0.76 19.41 6.56
C CYS A 190 -2.23 19.15 6.27
N THR A 191 -2.70 17.94 6.43
CA THR A 191 -4.11 17.55 6.37
C THR A 191 -4.49 16.93 7.71
N ARG A 192 -5.38 17.58 8.47
CA ARG A 192 -5.82 17.12 9.77
C ARG A 192 -6.65 15.85 9.64
N ILE A 193 -6.40 14.88 10.51
CA ILE A 193 -7.14 13.63 10.60
C ILE A 193 -8.12 13.70 11.77
N VAL A 194 -7.59 13.88 12.99
CA VAL A 194 -8.38 13.97 14.24
C VAL A 194 -7.57 14.69 15.32
N GLY A 195 -8.21 15.57 16.08
CA GLY A 195 -7.53 16.32 17.16
C GLY A 195 -6.25 16.99 16.67
N GLY A 196 -5.12 16.69 17.29
CA GLY A 196 -3.78 17.16 16.89
C GLY A 196 -3.07 16.27 15.86
N VAL A 197 -3.68 15.21 15.38
CA VAL A 197 -3.06 14.24 14.45
C VAL A 197 -3.31 14.67 13.01
N LEU A 198 -2.24 14.78 12.23
CA LEU A 198 -2.24 15.20 10.82
C LEU A 198 -1.41 14.26 9.95
N PHE A 199 -1.74 14.22 8.65
CA PHE A 199 -0.76 13.95 7.60
C PHE A 199 0.06 15.22 7.41
N HIS A 200 1.37 15.12 7.34
CA HIS A 200 2.27 16.26 7.06
C HIS A 200 3.64 15.79 6.58
N SER A 201 4.43 16.69 5.99
CA SER A 201 5.84 16.41 5.68
C SER A 201 6.66 16.15 6.93
N VAL A 202 7.83 15.54 6.81
CA VAL A 202 8.79 15.56 7.93
C VAL A 202 9.04 17.01 8.35
N ALA A 203 9.00 17.28 9.66
CA ALA A 203 9.03 18.64 10.20
C ALA A 203 10.43 19.28 10.13
N GLY A 204 10.46 20.56 9.85
CA GLY A 204 11.62 21.45 9.99
C GLY A 204 11.47 22.41 11.17
N SER A 205 12.51 23.19 11.46
CA SER A 205 12.51 24.20 12.52
C SER A 205 11.85 25.53 12.12
N ASN A 206 11.56 25.73 10.84
CA ASN A 206 10.92 26.92 10.28
C ASN A 206 9.89 26.57 9.21
N MET A 207 9.06 27.55 8.79
CA MET A 207 8.12 27.42 7.68
C MET A 207 8.80 27.65 6.32
N THR A 208 9.90 26.93 6.07
CA THR A 208 10.64 26.95 4.80
C THR A 208 10.90 25.53 4.32
N SER A 209 11.27 25.35 3.06
CA SER A 209 11.66 24.05 2.49
C SER A 209 13.00 23.53 3.04
N HIS A 210 13.75 24.39 3.72
CA HIS A 210 15.00 24.09 4.43
C HIS A 210 14.77 23.89 5.93
N ASN A 211 15.84 23.59 6.68
CA ASN A 211 15.82 23.33 8.13
C ASN A 211 15.19 22.00 8.55
N LEU A 212 15.13 21.05 7.64
CA LEU A 212 14.76 19.67 7.92
C LEU A 212 15.91 18.96 8.66
N SER A 213 15.59 18.14 9.64
CA SER A 213 16.56 17.20 10.23
C SER A 213 16.71 15.97 9.35
N ALA A 214 17.92 15.75 8.80
CA ALA A 214 18.23 14.54 8.03
C ALA A 214 17.99 13.25 8.84
N GLY A 215 18.29 13.27 10.14
CA GLY A 215 18.00 12.15 11.04
C GLY A 215 16.51 11.84 11.08
N ASN A 216 15.66 12.86 11.28
CA ASN A 216 14.21 12.68 11.29
C ASN A 216 13.64 12.24 9.94
N TYR A 217 14.18 12.76 8.83
CA TYR A 217 13.77 12.36 7.49
C TYR A 217 14.11 10.89 7.22
N ASN A 218 15.30 10.47 7.60
CA ASN A 218 15.77 9.11 7.42
C ASN A 218 15.03 8.07 8.28
N MET A 219 14.19 8.51 9.22
CA MET A 219 13.28 7.65 9.98
C MET A 219 11.97 7.33 9.21
N LEU A 220 11.73 7.91 8.03
CA LEU A 220 10.55 7.55 7.23
C LEU A 220 10.50 6.04 6.98
N GLY A 221 9.31 5.46 7.19
CA GLY A 221 9.05 4.03 7.06
C GLY A 221 9.04 3.25 8.37
N GLN A 222 9.28 3.91 9.51
CA GLN A 222 9.21 3.32 10.86
C GLN A 222 8.50 4.28 11.82
N PRO A 223 8.03 3.81 13.00
CA PRO A 223 7.46 4.68 14.02
C PRO A 223 8.50 5.72 14.48
N ALA A 224 8.15 7.00 14.40
CA ALA A 224 9.07 8.10 14.70
C ALA A 224 8.36 9.41 15.10
N SER A 225 7.02 9.45 15.16
CA SER A 225 6.26 10.65 15.48
C SER A 225 5.67 10.62 16.88
N HIS A 226 5.03 11.72 17.29
CA HIS A 226 4.23 11.83 18.50
C HIS A 226 2.73 11.71 18.21
N GLY A 227 2.36 10.84 17.25
CA GLY A 227 0.98 10.54 16.88
C GLY A 227 0.60 10.92 15.43
N CYS A 228 1.25 11.88 14.81
CA CYS A 228 1.00 12.27 13.42
C CYS A 228 1.49 11.21 12.43
N VAL A 229 0.99 11.27 11.20
CA VAL A 229 1.42 10.48 10.05
C VAL A 229 2.37 11.32 9.21
N ARG A 230 3.69 11.11 9.37
CA ARG A 230 4.74 11.82 8.62
C ARG A 230 4.97 11.17 7.27
N LEU A 231 5.13 12.00 6.25
CA LEU A 231 5.35 11.64 4.85
C LEU A 231 6.55 12.40 4.29
N CYS A 232 7.06 12.04 3.12
CA CYS A 232 7.87 12.97 2.35
C CYS A 232 6.99 14.09 1.79
N VAL A 233 7.58 15.21 1.38
CA VAL A 233 6.83 16.40 0.93
C VAL A 233 5.93 16.08 -0.27
N ARG A 234 6.43 15.35 -1.28
CA ARG A 234 5.65 14.92 -2.45
C ARG A 234 4.36 14.22 -2.05
N ASP A 235 4.45 13.28 -1.11
CA ASP A 235 3.33 12.42 -0.74
C ASP A 235 2.34 13.15 0.18
N ALA A 236 2.83 14.00 1.09
CA ALA A 236 1.98 14.92 1.87
C ALA A 236 1.25 15.90 0.97
N LYS A 237 1.95 16.48 -0.02
CA LYS A 237 1.39 17.38 -1.04
C LYS A 237 0.33 16.67 -1.88
N TRP A 238 0.56 15.42 -2.27
CA TRP A 238 -0.42 14.67 -3.05
C TRP A 238 -1.76 14.54 -2.29
N ILE A 239 -1.72 14.17 -1.00
CA ILE A 239 -2.93 14.10 -0.14
C ILE A 239 -3.58 15.49 -0.02
N TYR A 240 -2.77 16.51 0.24
CA TYR A 240 -3.22 17.90 0.40
C TYR A 240 -3.95 18.39 -0.85
N ASP A 241 -3.42 18.16 -2.03
CA ASP A 241 -3.96 18.67 -3.29
C ASP A 241 -5.17 17.85 -3.79
N ASN A 242 -5.15 16.53 -3.61
CA ASN A 242 -6.11 15.64 -4.26
C ASN A 242 -7.26 15.18 -3.37
N CYS A 243 -7.07 15.06 -2.05
CA CYS A 243 -8.10 14.60 -1.14
C CYS A 243 -8.88 15.81 -0.58
N ALA A 244 -10.16 15.93 -0.87
CA ALA A 244 -11.01 17.02 -0.38
C ALA A 244 -11.14 16.99 1.17
N LEU A 245 -11.58 18.10 1.79
CA LEU A 245 -12.06 18.07 3.16
C LEU A 245 -13.24 17.10 3.27
N GLY A 246 -13.36 16.41 4.40
CA GLY A 246 -14.33 15.33 4.58
C GLY A 246 -13.87 13.97 4.02
N THR A 247 -12.63 13.85 3.49
CA THR A 247 -12.08 12.56 3.08
C THR A 247 -12.01 11.63 4.28
N THR A 248 -12.56 10.42 4.11
CA THR A 248 -12.52 9.38 5.15
C THR A 248 -11.13 8.76 5.24
N VAL A 249 -10.62 8.65 6.46
CA VAL A 249 -9.33 8.05 6.80
C VAL A 249 -9.55 6.98 7.86
N THR A 250 -9.20 5.72 7.56
CA THR A 250 -9.20 4.63 8.55
C THR A 250 -7.78 4.26 8.93
N ILE A 251 -7.47 4.32 10.22
CA ILE A 251 -6.16 3.98 10.78
C ILE A 251 -6.30 2.67 11.57
N SER A 252 -5.50 1.67 11.23
CA SER A 252 -5.50 0.38 11.93
C SER A 252 -4.15 -0.33 11.82
N ASP A 253 -3.98 -1.41 12.57
CA ASP A 253 -2.81 -2.28 12.48
C ASP A 253 -2.94 -3.36 11.40
N THR A 254 -4.15 -3.53 10.86
CA THR A 254 -4.52 -4.62 9.95
C THR A 254 -5.05 -4.14 8.60
N ALA A 255 -4.94 -2.83 8.29
CA ALA A 255 -5.33 -2.30 6.98
C ALA A 255 -4.59 -3.04 5.87
N ALA A 256 -5.32 -3.43 4.81
CA ALA A 256 -4.75 -4.19 3.71
C ALA A 256 -3.68 -3.38 2.97
N MET A 257 -2.54 -4.02 2.69
CA MET A 257 -1.46 -3.47 1.88
C MET A 257 -1.50 -4.13 0.50
N LEU A 258 -2.11 -3.45 -0.46
CA LEU A 258 -2.40 -3.98 -1.80
C LEU A 258 -1.29 -3.68 -2.81
N PHE A 259 -0.42 -2.74 -2.47
CA PHE A 259 0.74 -2.33 -3.25
C PHE A 259 2.02 -2.50 -2.44
N ASP A 260 3.14 -2.65 -3.12
CA ASP A 260 4.45 -2.68 -2.47
C ASP A 260 4.70 -1.36 -1.74
N LYS A 261 5.27 -1.43 -0.55
CA LYS A 261 5.69 -0.24 0.18
C LYS A 261 6.79 0.48 -0.62
N PRO A 262 6.61 1.76 -0.99
CA PRO A 262 7.65 2.51 -1.70
C PRO A 262 8.93 2.61 -0.88
N ALA A 263 10.07 2.50 -1.55
CA ALA A 263 11.36 2.75 -0.92
C ALA A 263 11.48 4.23 -0.51
N THR A 264 12.07 4.48 0.65
CA THR A 264 12.39 5.84 1.10
C THR A 264 13.72 6.29 0.51
N ILE A 265 13.80 7.56 0.08
CA ILE A 265 15.06 8.20 -0.23
C ILE A 265 15.78 8.47 1.10
N LYS A 266 17.06 8.16 1.18
CA LYS A 266 17.91 8.54 2.31
C LYS A 266 18.73 9.76 1.93
N ILE A 267 18.86 10.71 2.85
CA ILE A 267 19.61 11.94 2.65
C ILE A 267 20.84 12.00 3.54
N PRO A 268 21.94 12.63 3.09
CA PRO A 268 23.17 12.78 3.90
C PRO A 268 22.92 13.70 5.10
N ALA A 269 23.76 13.57 6.12
CA ALA A 269 23.62 14.29 7.40
C ALA A 269 23.60 15.84 7.27
N GLY A 270 24.25 16.40 6.25
CA GLY A 270 24.27 17.84 6.02
C GLY A 270 23.13 18.40 5.16
N GLN A 271 22.27 17.54 4.65
CA GLN A 271 21.13 17.97 3.83
C GLN A 271 19.97 18.37 4.73
N ASP A 272 19.45 19.56 4.55
CA ASP A 272 18.39 20.16 5.35
C ASP A 272 17.07 20.37 4.60
N TRP A 273 16.91 19.71 3.47
CA TRP A 273 15.69 19.75 2.65
C TRP A 273 15.24 18.35 2.21
N ASP A 274 13.93 18.20 1.95
CA ASP A 274 13.34 16.99 1.39
C ASP A 274 13.59 16.93 -0.12
N PRO A 275 14.26 15.90 -0.65
CA PRO A 275 14.55 15.79 -2.09
C PRO A 275 13.30 15.63 -2.96
N THR A 276 12.13 15.45 -2.36
CA THR A 276 10.84 15.37 -3.06
C THR A 276 10.05 16.68 -3.00
N ASP A 277 10.57 17.72 -2.33
CA ASP A 277 9.91 19.03 -2.24
C ASP A 277 10.07 19.78 -3.59
N PRO A 278 8.97 20.15 -4.27
CA PRO A 278 9.04 20.88 -5.54
C PRO A 278 9.50 22.35 -5.39
N ASN A 279 9.74 22.82 -4.15
CA ASN A 279 10.11 24.21 -3.86
C ASN A 279 11.61 24.37 -3.49
N VAL A 280 12.43 23.35 -3.68
CA VAL A 280 13.90 23.38 -3.53
C VAL A 280 14.59 23.25 -4.87
#